data_b34b34bc79ba38f47ce0efec484cd175
#
_entry.id   b34b34bc79ba38f47ce0efec484cd175
#
_cell.length_a   1.000
_cell.length_b   1.000
_cell.length_c   1.000
_cell.angle_alpha   90.00
_cell.angle_beta   90.00
_cell.angle_gamma   90.00
#
_symmetry.space_group_name_H-M   'P 1'
#
loop_
_entity.id
_entity.type
_entity.pdbx_description
1 polymer ?
#
loop_
_entity_poly.entity_id
_entity_poly.type
_entity_poly.pdbx_seq_one_letter_code
_entity_poly.pdbx_strand_id
1 'polypeptide(L)'
;MAIQTIEVQRFSLTTSRSFEAVVTSLKAGVGRLDLAAFASASKSPGTFAELEEVINRDMGKTHLMLFLEFDHGAVLRKETGLNKPKIMRLVIGNPLVMKEMAKHVPDAGSYAPVTVLVDEREDGVHLSYDKMVSFLTPYGNQQALTIAHDLDHKIVKLLNDAAVE
;
A
#
# COMPACT_ATOMS: atom_id res chain seq x y z
N MET A 1 -23.92 -9.95 -17.39
CA MET A 1 -22.47 -9.69 -17.39
C MET A 1 -22.30 -8.24 -17.75
N ALA A 2 -21.59 -7.47 -16.92
CA ALA A 2 -21.33 -6.04 -17.18
C ALA A 2 -19.80 -5.80 -17.08
N ILE A 3 -19.30 -4.96 -17.97
CA ILE A 3 -17.92 -4.45 -17.94
C ILE A 3 -18.01 -2.97 -17.63
N GLN A 4 -17.30 -2.54 -16.60
CA GLN A 4 -17.21 -1.11 -16.24
C GLN A 4 -15.77 -0.65 -16.48
N THR A 5 -15.61 0.44 -17.24
CA THR A 5 -14.33 1.13 -17.38
C THR A 5 -14.19 2.14 -16.26
N ILE A 6 -13.03 2.16 -15.63
CA ILE A 6 -12.68 3.15 -14.59
C ILE A 6 -11.46 3.94 -15.03
N GLU A 7 -11.41 5.22 -14.67
CA GLU A 7 -10.24 6.08 -14.86
C GLU A 7 -9.40 6.10 -13.59
N VAL A 8 -8.11 5.80 -13.72
CA VAL A 8 -7.19 5.70 -12.58
C VAL A 8 -6.17 6.84 -12.64
N GLN A 9 -6.07 7.58 -11.55
CA GLN A 9 -5.00 8.58 -11.34
C GLN A 9 -3.81 7.92 -10.68
N ARG A 10 -2.66 7.93 -11.37
CA ARG A 10 -1.39 7.47 -10.84
C ARG A 10 -0.57 8.64 -10.31
N PHE A 11 -0.19 8.58 -9.04
CA PHE A 11 0.88 9.38 -8.48
C PHE A 11 2.22 8.72 -8.83
N SER A 12 3.17 9.50 -9.34
CA SER A 12 4.52 9.05 -9.65
C SER A 12 5.52 10.13 -9.28
N LEU A 13 6.67 9.71 -8.76
CA LEU A 13 7.83 10.58 -8.55
C LEU A 13 9.13 9.84 -8.86
N THR A 14 10.18 10.60 -9.15
CA THR A 14 11.54 10.09 -9.37
C THR A 14 12.49 10.75 -8.39
N THR A 15 13.46 9.99 -7.86
CA THR A 15 14.49 10.48 -6.94
C THR A 15 15.86 9.97 -7.33
N SER A 16 16.90 10.75 -7.01
CA SER A 16 18.30 10.36 -7.15
C SER A 16 18.82 9.48 -6.01
N ARG A 17 18.02 9.27 -4.96
CA ARG A 17 18.37 8.36 -3.86
C ARG A 17 18.55 6.93 -4.36
N SER A 18 19.41 6.16 -3.70
CA SER A 18 19.58 4.74 -4.05
C SER A 18 18.28 3.95 -3.77
N PHE A 19 18.07 2.90 -4.54
CA PHE A 19 16.92 1.99 -4.39
C PHE A 19 16.79 1.46 -2.95
N GLU A 20 17.92 1.05 -2.34
CA GLU A 20 17.97 0.52 -0.99
C GLU A 20 17.58 1.59 0.05
N ALA A 21 18.05 2.83 -0.13
CA ALA A 21 17.72 3.94 0.76
C ALA A 21 16.22 4.26 0.72
N VAL A 22 15.62 4.30 -0.49
CA VAL A 22 14.18 4.53 -0.68
C VAL A 22 13.35 3.41 -0.04
N VAL A 23 13.66 2.15 -0.35
CA VAL A 23 12.92 1.00 0.22
C VAL A 23 13.04 0.96 1.74
N THR A 24 14.24 1.22 2.28
CA THR A 24 14.46 1.28 3.73
C THR A 24 13.63 2.39 4.38
N SER A 25 13.61 3.59 3.78
CA SER A 25 12.83 4.73 4.25
C SER A 25 11.33 4.45 4.26
N LEU A 26 10.79 3.87 3.18
CA LEU A 26 9.39 3.45 3.10
C LEU A 26 9.03 2.46 4.21
N LYS A 27 9.87 1.43 4.40
CA LYS A 27 9.65 0.40 5.44
C LYS A 27 9.76 0.95 6.85
N ALA A 28 10.61 1.94 7.08
CA ALA A 28 10.73 2.62 8.37
C ALA A 28 9.54 3.55 8.68
N GLY A 29 8.85 4.05 7.66
CA GLY A 29 7.67 4.91 7.79
C GLY A 29 6.38 4.16 8.13
N VAL A 30 6.35 2.84 7.99
CA VAL A 30 5.17 2.00 8.24
C VAL A 30 5.45 0.95 9.32
N GLY A 31 4.38 0.45 9.95
CA GLY A 31 4.47 -0.76 10.79
C GLY A 31 4.58 -2.02 9.93
N ARG A 32 4.64 -3.18 10.56
CA ARG A 32 4.59 -4.47 9.87
C ARG A 32 3.51 -5.34 10.49
N LEU A 33 2.47 -5.64 9.71
CA LEU A 33 1.38 -6.48 10.17
C LEU A 33 1.85 -7.93 10.33
N ASP A 34 1.66 -8.48 11.54
CA ASP A 34 1.74 -9.93 11.73
C ASP A 34 0.49 -10.59 11.12
N LEU A 35 0.62 -11.05 9.88
CA LEU A 35 -0.48 -11.67 9.14
C LEU A 35 -1.02 -12.93 9.81
N ALA A 36 -0.18 -13.69 10.51
CA ALA A 36 -0.62 -14.90 11.20
C ALA A 36 -1.45 -14.55 12.44
N ALA A 37 -0.97 -13.61 13.25
CA ALA A 37 -1.70 -13.10 14.41
C ALA A 37 -3.01 -12.43 14.00
N PHE A 38 -2.99 -11.59 12.96
CA PHE A 38 -4.18 -10.94 12.41
C PHE A 38 -5.21 -11.96 11.89
N ALA A 39 -4.78 -12.96 11.10
CA ALA A 39 -5.66 -14.00 10.57
C ALA A 39 -6.26 -14.86 11.68
N SER A 40 -5.49 -15.16 12.72
CA SER A 40 -5.96 -15.89 13.89
C SER A 40 -7.01 -15.07 14.66
N ALA A 41 -6.70 -13.82 14.99
CA ALA A 41 -7.62 -12.92 15.71
C ALA A 41 -8.92 -12.67 14.95
N SER A 42 -8.85 -12.52 13.61
CA SER A 42 -10.03 -12.29 12.76
C SER A 42 -11.00 -13.48 12.71
N LYS A 43 -10.52 -14.69 12.98
CA LYS A 43 -11.33 -15.93 12.96
C LYS A 43 -11.74 -16.42 14.33
N SER A 44 -11.09 -15.92 15.37
CA SER A 44 -11.37 -16.33 16.76
C SER A 44 -12.71 -15.77 17.24
N PRO A 45 -13.43 -16.48 18.11
CA PRO A 45 -14.58 -15.93 18.80
C PRO A 45 -14.08 -14.90 19.82
N GLY A 46 -14.05 -13.65 19.43
CA GLY A 46 -13.59 -12.52 20.24
C GLY A 46 -14.33 -11.24 19.88
N THR A 47 -14.02 -10.18 20.59
CA THR A 47 -14.59 -8.87 20.36
C THR A 47 -13.83 -8.11 19.28
N PHE A 48 -14.47 -7.10 18.68
CA PHE A 48 -13.78 -6.19 17.76
C PHE A 48 -12.63 -5.45 18.45
N ALA A 49 -12.76 -5.11 19.74
CA ALA A 49 -11.71 -4.43 20.51
C ALA A 49 -10.43 -5.27 20.60
N GLU A 50 -10.53 -6.58 20.80
CA GLU A 50 -9.37 -7.48 20.82
C GLU A 50 -8.67 -7.55 19.44
N LEU A 51 -9.44 -7.58 18.34
CA LEU A 51 -8.88 -7.51 17.00
C LEU A 51 -8.19 -6.16 16.74
N GLU A 52 -8.82 -5.07 17.20
CA GLU A 52 -8.27 -3.72 17.07
C GLU A 52 -6.95 -3.56 17.84
N GLU A 53 -6.80 -4.17 19.03
CA GLU A 53 -5.55 -4.20 19.78
C GLU A 53 -4.43 -4.92 19.01
N VAL A 54 -4.73 -6.06 18.36
CA VAL A 54 -3.77 -6.78 17.52
C VAL A 54 -3.29 -5.90 16.36
N ILE A 55 -4.21 -5.20 15.71
CA ILE A 55 -3.87 -4.30 14.60
C ILE A 55 -3.04 -3.11 15.09
N ASN A 56 -3.46 -2.47 16.18
CA ASN A 56 -2.81 -1.26 16.70
C ASN A 56 -1.39 -1.52 17.21
N ARG A 57 -1.10 -2.71 17.74
CA ARG A 57 0.23 -3.10 18.19
C ARG A 57 1.28 -3.03 17.09
N ASP A 58 0.89 -3.37 15.87
CA ASP A 58 1.78 -3.47 14.71
C ASP A 58 1.81 -2.16 13.88
N MET A 59 1.06 -1.15 14.31
CA MET A 59 0.85 0.09 13.57
C MET A 59 2.09 0.99 13.60
N GLY A 60 2.50 1.47 12.41
CA GLY A 60 3.58 2.44 12.28
C GLY A 60 3.12 3.88 12.57
N LYS A 61 4.09 4.82 12.58
CA LYS A 61 3.87 6.25 12.84
C LYS A 61 2.87 6.91 11.85
N THR A 62 2.78 6.40 10.64
CA THR A 62 1.87 6.86 9.60
C THR A 62 0.45 6.29 9.73
N HIS A 63 0.22 5.43 10.71
CA HIS A 63 -0.99 4.60 10.81
C HIS A 63 -1.18 3.66 9.61
N LEU A 64 -0.07 3.29 8.96
CA LEU A 64 0.00 2.33 7.87
C LEU A 64 0.89 1.16 8.25
N MET A 65 0.66 0.01 7.63
CA MET A 65 1.42 -1.22 7.85
C MET A 65 1.79 -1.86 6.52
N LEU A 66 2.96 -2.47 6.46
CA LEU A 66 3.39 -3.35 5.40
C LEU A 66 2.76 -4.74 5.64
N PHE A 67 2.01 -5.22 4.65
CA PHE A 67 1.41 -6.55 4.63
C PHE A 67 2.34 -7.56 3.96
N LEU A 68 2.79 -7.22 2.76
CA LEU A 68 3.62 -8.08 1.91
C LEU A 68 4.62 -7.23 1.13
N GLU A 69 5.72 -7.89 0.77
CA GLU A 69 6.72 -7.35 -0.14
C GLU A 69 7.10 -8.40 -1.18
N PHE A 70 7.24 -7.97 -2.45
CA PHE A 70 7.60 -8.84 -3.55
C PHE A 70 8.77 -8.22 -4.32
N ASP A 71 9.90 -8.90 -4.35
CA ASP A 71 11.04 -8.54 -5.20
C ASP A 71 10.82 -9.12 -6.60
N HIS A 72 10.07 -8.39 -7.42
CA HIS A 72 9.85 -8.77 -8.82
C HIS A 72 11.16 -8.74 -9.65
N GLY A 73 12.09 -7.86 -9.27
CA GLY A 73 13.41 -7.82 -9.89
C GLY A 73 14.23 -9.09 -9.70
N ALA A 74 13.99 -9.83 -8.60
CA ALA A 74 14.72 -11.09 -8.33
C ALA A 74 14.49 -12.13 -9.45
N VAL A 75 13.28 -12.22 -9.98
CA VAL A 75 12.96 -13.14 -11.09
C VAL A 75 13.75 -12.77 -12.35
N LEU A 76 13.74 -11.48 -12.69
CA LEU A 76 14.47 -10.96 -13.86
C LEU A 76 15.99 -11.10 -13.71
N ARG A 77 16.53 -10.82 -12.53
CA ARG A 77 17.96 -11.02 -12.23
C ARG A 77 18.35 -12.48 -12.29
N LYS A 78 17.46 -13.39 -11.88
CA LYS A 78 17.69 -14.83 -11.97
C LYS A 78 17.77 -15.32 -13.41
N GLU A 79 16.93 -14.78 -14.29
CA GLU A 79 16.92 -15.08 -15.72
C GLU A 79 18.17 -14.55 -16.43
N THR A 80 18.55 -13.32 -16.16
CA THR A 80 19.62 -12.64 -16.87
C THR A 80 21.02 -12.89 -16.29
N GLY A 81 21.12 -13.31 -15.04
CA GLY A 81 22.38 -13.41 -14.28
C GLY A 81 22.98 -12.05 -13.90
N LEU A 82 22.28 -10.94 -14.20
CA LEU A 82 22.71 -9.58 -13.90
C LEU A 82 22.23 -9.15 -12.51
N ASN A 83 22.82 -8.10 -11.97
CA ASN A 83 22.39 -7.50 -10.69
C ASN A 83 21.28 -6.44 -10.84
N LYS A 84 20.70 -6.31 -12.03
CA LYS A 84 19.62 -5.38 -12.39
C LYS A 84 18.58 -6.11 -13.24
N PRO A 85 17.31 -5.65 -13.31
CA PRO A 85 16.77 -4.46 -12.62
C PRO A 85 16.37 -4.75 -11.15
N LYS A 86 16.26 -3.68 -10.35
CA LYS A 86 15.65 -3.71 -9.01
C LYS A 86 14.22 -3.24 -9.10
N ILE A 87 13.28 -4.09 -8.71
CA ILE A 87 11.83 -3.82 -8.76
C ILE A 87 11.21 -4.42 -7.51
N MET A 88 10.63 -3.58 -6.65
CA MET A 88 9.98 -3.99 -5.41
C MET A 88 8.52 -3.54 -5.41
N ARG A 89 7.61 -4.47 -5.14
CA ARG A 89 6.21 -4.18 -4.86
C ARG A 89 5.97 -4.28 -3.36
N LEU A 90 5.49 -3.19 -2.78
CA LEU A 90 5.08 -3.12 -1.38
C LEU A 90 3.55 -3.07 -1.30
N VAL A 91 2.96 -3.94 -0.49
CA VAL A 91 1.52 -3.96 -0.22
C VAL A 91 1.31 -3.33 1.14
N ILE A 92 0.73 -2.12 1.15
CA ILE A 92 0.65 -1.24 2.31
C ILE A 92 -0.81 -0.87 2.59
N GLY A 93 -1.19 -0.79 3.85
CA GLY A 93 -2.54 -0.38 4.22
C GLY A 93 -2.79 -0.39 5.71
N ASN A 94 -4.07 -0.38 6.05
CA ASN A 94 -4.56 -0.53 7.42
C ASN A 94 -5.93 -1.22 7.38
N PRO A 95 -6.11 -2.38 8.05
CA PRO A 95 -7.39 -3.09 8.07
C PRO A 95 -8.54 -2.26 8.60
N LEU A 96 -8.27 -1.35 9.56
CA LEU A 96 -9.30 -0.46 10.11
C LEU A 96 -9.76 0.57 9.08
N VAL A 97 -8.86 1.11 8.27
CA VAL A 97 -9.20 2.04 7.17
C VAL A 97 -9.99 1.31 6.09
N MET A 98 -9.54 0.12 5.69
CA MET A 98 -10.25 -0.73 4.73
C MET A 98 -11.68 -1.02 5.20
N LYS A 99 -11.85 -1.42 6.47
CA LYS A 99 -13.16 -1.68 7.08
C LYS A 99 -14.09 -0.47 6.94
N GLU A 100 -13.61 0.74 7.20
CA GLU A 100 -14.43 1.95 7.09
C GLU A 100 -14.87 2.24 5.65
N MET A 101 -14.03 2.02 4.65
CA MET A 101 -14.43 2.11 3.24
C MET A 101 -15.43 1.02 2.85
N ALA A 102 -15.14 -0.23 3.24
CA ALA A 102 -15.94 -1.40 2.87
C ALA A 102 -17.35 -1.41 3.48
N LYS A 103 -17.58 -0.72 4.61
CA LYS A 103 -18.92 -0.49 5.17
C LYS A 103 -19.87 0.18 4.17
N HIS A 104 -19.32 1.06 3.33
CA HIS A 104 -20.08 1.87 2.38
C HIS A 104 -19.99 1.32 0.96
N VAL A 105 -18.83 0.79 0.59
CA VAL A 105 -18.53 0.21 -0.73
C VAL A 105 -17.76 -1.09 -0.50
N PRO A 106 -18.43 -2.25 -0.46
CA PRO A 106 -17.77 -3.55 -0.23
C PRO A 106 -16.62 -3.85 -1.21
N ASP A 107 -16.74 -3.38 -2.46
CA ASP A 107 -15.70 -3.52 -3.50
C ASP A 107 -14.36 -2.84 -3.12
N ALA A 108 -14.33 -1.95 -2.14
CA ALA A 108 -13.08 -1.40 -1.59
C ALA A 108 -12.12 -2.51 -1.12
N GLY A 109 -12.65 -3.66 -0.71
CA GLY A 109 -11.86 -4.83 -0.36
C GLY A 109 -11.05 -5.43 -1.51
N SER A 110 -11.39 -5.12 -2.76
CA SER A 110 -10.62 -5.53 -3.95
C SER A 110 -9.41 -4.64 -4.20
N TYR A 111 -9.38 -3.44 -3.64
CA TYR A 111 -8.35 -2.43 -3.89
C TYR A 111 -7.45 -2.16 -2.67
N ALA A 112 -7.89 -2.51 -1.46
CA ALA A 112 -7.14 -2.39 -0.23
C ALA A 112 -6.70 -3.78 0.28
N PRO A 113 -5.46 -3.96 0.78
CA PRO A 113 -4.40 -2.96 0.91
C PRO A 113 -3.86 -2.49 -0.44
N VAL A 114 -3.34 -1.25 -0.50
CA VAL A 114 -2.86 -0.63 -1.73
C VAL A 114 -1.47 -1.13 -2.12
N THR A 115 -1.10 -0.90 -3.37
CA THR A 115 0.21 -1.24 -3.92
C THR A 115 1.05 0.01 -4.15
N VAL A 116 2.28 -0.01 -3.66
CA VAL A 116 3.36 0.90 -4.03
C VAL A 116 4.41 0.12 -4.81
N LEU A 117 4.79 0.62 -5.98
CA LEU A 117 5.88 0.08 -6.77
C LEU A 117 7.10 0.99 -6.65
N VAL A 118 8.27 0.39 -6.40
CA VAL A 118 9.57 1.06 -6.43
C VAL A 118 10.42 0.34 -7.46
N ASP A 119 10.96 1.06 -8.44
CA ASP A 119 11.81 0.51 -9.47
C ASP A 119 12.99 1.43 -9.82
N GLU A 120 14.16 0.82 -10.10
CA GLU A 120 15.36 1.51 -10.49
C GLU A 120 15.46 1.57 -12.02
N ARG A 121 15.61 2.79 -12.57
CA ARG A 121 15.78 3.06 -14.00
C ARG A 121 17.05 3.85 -14.25
N GLU A 122 17.33 4.16 -15.52
CA GLU A 122 18.52 4.93 -15.91
C GLU A 122 18.50 6.37 -15.36
N ASP A 123 17.32 6.96 -15.23
CA ASP A 123 17.09 8.33 -14.76
C ASP A 123 16.86 8.45 -13.24
N GLY A 124 16.91 7.33 -12.50
CA GLY A 124 16.75 7.33 -11.05
C GLY A 124 15.86 6.24 -10.53
N VAL A 125 15.44 6.37 -9.28
CA VAL A 125 14.50 5.48 -8.62
C VAL A 125 13.09 6.06 -8.70
N HIS A 126 12.19 5.28 -9.26
CA HIS A 126 10.79 5.63 -9.46
C HIS A 126 9.93 5.01 -8.37
N LEU A 127 9.00 5.82 -7.85
CA LEU A 127 7.95 5.37 -6.94
C LEU A 127 6.60 5.66 -7.60
N SER A 128 5.70 4.71 -7.60
CA SER A 128 4.36 4.89 -8.17
C SER A 128 3.27 4.27 -7.30
N TYR A 129 2.10 4.91 -7.34
CA TYR A 129 0.91 4.56 -6.58
C TYR A 129 -0.35 4.94 -7.33
N ASP A 130 -1.26 3.99 -7.52
CA ASP A 130 -2.58 4.24 -8.09
C ASP A 130 -3.54 4.64 -6.98
N LYS A 131 -4.11 5.85 -7.06
CA LYS A 131 -4.92 6.44 -6.00
C LYS A 131 -6.18 5.63 -5.72
N MET A 132 -6.43 5.35 -4.45
CA MET A 132 -7.63 4.64 -3.98
C MET A 132 -8.91 5.37 -4.38
N VAL A 133 -8.92 6.69 -4.31
CA VAL A 133 -10.08 7.51 -4.70
C VAL A 133 -10.55 7.22 -6.13
N SER A 134 -9.62 6.93 -7.05
CA SER A 134 -9.96 6.61 -8.44
C SER A 134 -10.79 5.34 -8.57
N PHE A 135 -10.48 4.33 -7.76
CA PHE A 135 -11.22 3.07 -7.75
C PHE A 135 -12.61 3.20 -7.11
N LEU A 136 -12.77 4.13 -6.15
CA LEU A 136 -14.04 4.31 -5.44
C LEU A 136 -14.95 5.38 -6.05
N THR A 137 -14.42 6.28 -6.89
CA THR A 137 -15.19 7.32 -7.59
C THR A 137 -16.42 6.76 -8.33
N PRO A 138 -16.35 5.65 -9.07
CA PRO A 138 -17.51 5.13 -9.80
C PRO A 138 -18.71 4.72 -8.94
N TYR A 139 -18.50 4.48 -7.64
CA TYR A 139 -19.54 4.09 -6.70
C TYR A 139 -20.31 5.29 -6.13
N GLY A 140 -19.81 6.52 -6.29
CA GLY A 140 -20.48 7.75 -5.89
C GLY A 140 -20.76 7.90 -4.39
N ASN A 141 -20.11 7.09 -3.53
CA ASN A 141 -20.34 7.14 -2.09
C ASN A 141 -19.38 8.11 -1.40
N GLN A 142 -19.92 9.22 -0.90
CA GLN A 142 -19.12 10.32 -0.33
C GLN A 142 -18.35 9.92 0.94
N GLN A 143 -18.90 9.04 1.78
CA GLN A 143 -18.23 8.56 2.99
C GLN A 143 -16.99 7.74 2.63
N ALA A 144 -17.13 6.78 1.70
CA ALA A 144 -16.01 5.98 1.23
C ALA A 144 -14.95 6.85 0.54
N LEU A 145 -15.36 7.84 -0.26
CA LEU A 145 -14.43 8.77 -0.94
C LEU A 145 -13.64 9.62 0.06
N THR A 146 -14.25 10.10 1.13
CA THR A 146 -13.53 10.86 2.17
C THR A 146 -12.41 10.02 2.78
N ILE A 147 -12.70 8.76 3.13
CA ILE A 147 -11.71 7.85 3.71
C ILE A 147 -10.62 7.51 2.69
N ALA A 148 -10.98 7.31 1.41
CA ALA A 148 -10.02 7.06 0.35
C ALA A 148 -9.07 8.25 0.13
N HIS A 149 -9.56 9.49 0.18
CA HIS A 149 -8.74 10.69 0.11
C HIS A 149 -7.73 10.77 1.27
N ASP A 150 -8.15 10.46 2.50
CA ASP A 150 -7.26 10.44 3.66
C ASP A 150 -6.16 9.37 3.50
N LEU A 151 -6.52 8.20 2.98
CA LEU A 151 -5.56 7.14 2.67
C LEU A 151 -4.57 7.59 1.60
N ASP A 152 -5.07 8.16 0.49
CA ASP A 152 -4.24 8.69 -0.60
C ASP A 152 -3.25 9.72 -0.09
N HIS A 153 -3.71 10.64 0.78
CA HIS A 153 -2.84 11.66 1.37
C HIS A 153 -1.70 11.03 2.19
N LYS A 154 -1.99 10.02 3.02
CA LYS A 154 -0.98 9.31 3.82
C LYS A 154 0.04 8.57 2.95
N ILE A 155 -0.42 7.89 1.89
CA ILE A 155 0.47 7.18 0.96
C ILE A 155 1.35 8.17 0.20
N VAL A 156 0.77 9.23 -0.38
CA VAL A 156 1.53 10.26 -1.12
C VAL A 156 2.57 10.92 -0.22
N LYS A 157 2.20 11.24 1.04
CA LYS A 157 3.16 11.76 2.01
C LYS A 157 4.30 10.78 2.28
N LEU A 158 4.00 9.50 2.51
CA LEU A 158 5.00 8.45 2.72
C LEU A 158 5.99 8.37 1.55
N LEU A 159 5.49 8.44 0.31
CA LEU A 159 6.33 8.38 -0.89
C LEU A 159 7.23 9.63 -1.01
N ASN A 160 6.68 10.82 -0.76
CA ASN A 160 7.44 12.06 -0.78
C ASN A 160 8.54 12.05 0.30
N ASP A 161 8.21 11.66 1.54
CA ASP A 161 9.18 11.59 2.64
C ASP A 161 10.32 10.61 2.31
N ALA A 162 10.00 9.47 1.65
CA ALA A 162 11.01 8.48 1.25
C ALA A 162 11.89 8.94 0.09
N ALA A 163 11.43 9.87 -0.72
CA ALA A 163 12.17 10.42 -1.87
C ALA A 163 13.10 11.59 -1.51
N VAL A 164 12.92 12.22 -0.35
CA VAL A 164 13.74 13.34 0.14
C VAL A 164 14.90 12.81 0.97
N GLU A 165 16.05 13.48 0.93
CA GLU A 165 17.24 13.16 1.76
C GLU A 165 17.04 13.54 3.24
#